data_551c0a597b075c0eaac14abf53e57524
#
_entry.id   551c0a597b075c0eaac14abf53e57524
#
_cell.length_a   1.000
_cell.length_b   1.000
_cell.length_c   1.000
_cell.angle_alpha   90.00
_cell.angle_beta   90.00
_cell.angle_gamma   90.00
#
_symmetry.space_group_name_H-M   'P 1'
#
loop_
_entity.id
_entity.type
_entity.pdbx_description
1 polymer ?
#
loop_
_entity_poly.entity_id
_entity_poly.type
_entity_poly.pdbx_seq_one_letter_code
_entity_poly.pdbx_strand_id
1 'polypeptide(L)'
;AQGLITTRLATNPRTWIERTSGTPITSGSRNIVDTSTVSVTLTLPQNANFGDEIRVIDGTGNASTNNITINRNGHRIQGGTTDLVIDVDRAGIGLVYYNAANGWILIEN
;
A
#
# COMPACT_ATOMS: atom_id res chain seq x y z
N ALA A 1 16.12 29.76 5.53
CA ALA A 1 15.66 28.67 4.66
C ALA A 1 15.67 27.36 5.40
N GLN A 2 16.53 27.25 6.35
CA GLN A 2 16.69 25.98 7.06
C GLN A 2 15.49 25.66 7.92
N GLY A 3 14.88 26.67 8.53
CA GLY A 3 13.71 26.43 9.33
C GLY A 3 12.56 25.86 8.54
N LEU A 4 12.44 26.27 7.29
CA LEU A 4 11.39 25.77 6.44
C LEU A 4 11.58 24.30 6.14
N ILE A 5 12.82 23.88 5.97
CA ILE A 5 13.11 22.47 5.70
C ILE A 5 12.67 21.62 6.88
N THR A 6 12.94 22.08 8.08
CA THR A 6 12.55 21.36 9.27
C THR A 6 11.04 21.20 9.34
N THR A 7 10.31 22.25 9.04
CA THR A 7 8.86 22.19 9.06
C THR A 7 8.33 21.19 8.07
N ARG A 8 8.91 21.13 6.88
CA ARG A 8 8.46 20.19 5.89
C ARG A 8 8.67 18.76 6.32
N LEU A 9 9.73 18.47 7.01
CA LEU A 9 9.99 17.12 7.47
C LEU A 9 8.89 16.61 8.37
N ALA A 10 8.33 17.49 9.21
CA ALA A 10 7.29 17.09 10.14
C ALA A 10 6.02 16.63 9.42
N THR A 11 5.80 17.07 8.19
CA THR A 11 4.58 16.77 7.47
C THR A 11 4.85 16.00 6.19
N ASN A 12 6.03 15.41 6.06
CA ASN A 12 6.43 14.71 4.84
C ASN A 12 5.54 13.50 4.60
N PRO A 13 4.72 13.48 3.53
CA PRO A 13 3.84 12.34 3.24
C PRO A 13 4.58 11.12 2.75
N ARG A 14 5.89 11.25 2.49
CA ARG A 14 6.70 10.14 1.97
C ARG A 14 7.32 9.30 3.05
N THR A 15 6.98 9.56 4.30
CA THR A 15 7.45 8.73 5.41
C THR A 15 6.86 7.33 5.26
N TRP A 16 7.73 6.32 5.37
CA TRP A 16 7.31 4.94 5.34
C TRP A 16 6.78 4.52 6.70
N ILE A 17 5.76 3.67 6.69
CA ILE A 17 5.12 3.16 7.90
C ILE A 17 5.33 1.65 7.91
N GLU A 18 5.83 1.13 9.03
CA GLU A 18 5.97 -0.31 9.19
C GLU A 18 4.63 -0.95 9.50
N ARG A 19 4.34 -2.07 8.84
CA ARG A 19 3.12 -2.84 9.09
C ARG A 19 3.50 -4.24 9.51
N THR A 20 3.05 -4.63 10.70
CA THR A 20 3.37 -5.95 11.26
C THR A 20 2.14 -6.83 11.41
N SER A 21 0.95 -6.28 11.19
CA SER A 21 -0.31 -7.02 11.29
C SER A 21 -1.34 -6.36 10.39
N GLY A 22 -2.49 -7.01 10.23
CA GLY A 22 -3.56 -6.49 9.39
C GLY A 22 -4.06 -5.14 9.89
N THR A 23 -4.27 -4.21 8.97
CA THR A 23 -4.68 -2.86 9.32
C THR A 23 -5.25 -2.15 8.11
N PRO A 24 -6.16 -1.20 8.32
CA PRO A 24 -6.52 -0.26 7.27
C PRO A 24 -5.35 0.67 6.98
N ILE A 25 -5.16 1.00 5.71
CA ILE A 25 -4.13 1.94 5.30
C ILE A 25 -4.77 3.15 4.65
N THR A 26 -4.05 4.26 4.63
CA THR A 26 -4.61 5.53 4.18
C THR A 26 -4.05 5.91 2.81
N SER A 27 -4.81 6.74 2.09
CA SER A 27 -4.34 7.31 0.83
C SER A 27 -3.08 8.11 1.07
N GLY A 28 -2.12 7.96 0.16
CA GLY A 28 -0.83 8.63 0.26
C GLY A 28 0.18 7.92 1.12
N SER A 29 -0.18 6.81 1.75
CA SER A 29 0.74 6.11 2.64
C SER A 29 1.74 5.25 1.87
N ARG A 30 2.91 5.10 2.48
CA ARG A 30 3.96 4.21 2.02
C ARG A 30 4.18 3.17 3.11
N ASN A 31 3.98 1.91 2.77
CA ASN A 31 3.91 0.84 3.75
C ASN A 31 5.00 -0.17 3.51
N ILE A 32 5.80 -0.44 4.55
CA ILE A 32 6.79 -1.49 4.51
C ILE A 32 6.32 -2.60 5.45
N VAL A 33 6.21 -3.82 4.94
CA VAL A 33 5.54 -4.90 5.64
C VAL A 33 6.57 -5.88 6.19
N ASP A 34 6.39 -6.23 7.45
CA ASP A 34 7.17 -7.29 8.09
C ASP A 34 6.45 -8.61 7.85
N THR A 35 6.99 -9.42 6.94
CA THR A 35 6.43 -10.72 6.59
C THR A 35 7.16 -11.86 7.28
N SER A 36 7.98 -11.57 8.29
CA SER A 36 8.87 -12.57 8.87
C SER A 36 8.13 -13.64 9.67
N THR A 37 6.98 -13.32 10.24
CA THR A 37 6.30 -14.27 11.14
C THR A 37 4.87 -14.60 10.73
N VAL A 38 4.14 -13.69 10.10
CA VAL A 38 2.73 -13.90 9.75
C VAL A 38 2.42 -13.25 8.42
N SER A 39 1.36 -13.76 7.77
CA SER A 39 0.77 -13.08 6.63
C SER A 39 0.06 -11.82 7.09
N VAL A 40 0.08 -10.78 6.27
CA VAL A 40 -0.49 -9.48 6.62
C VAL A 40 -1.53 -9.09 5.58
N THR A 41 -2.68 -8.61 6.04
CA THR A 41 -3.72 -8.08 5.16
C THR A 41 -3.83 -6.59 5.38
N LEU A 42 -3.65 -5.82 4.32
CA LEU A 42 -3.80 -4.36 4.35
C LEU A 42 -5.10 -4.00 3.65
N THR A 43 -5.94 -3.21 4.30
CA THR A 43 -7.24 -2.83 3.76
C THR A 43 -7.13 -1.44 3.14
N LEU A 44 -7.48 -1.35 1.86
CA LEU A 44 -7.43 -0.09 1.13
C LEU A 44 -8.48 0.89 1.64
N PRO A 45 -8.28 2.20 1.43
CA PRO A 45 -9.25 3.20 1.87
C PRO A 45 -10.59 3.01 1.17
N GLN A 46 -11.67 3.19 1.92
CA GLN A 46 -13.01 3.14 1.35
C GLN A 46 -13.32 4.40 0.54
N ASN A 47 -12.84 5.53 1.01
CA ASN A 47 -13.07 6.82 0.35
C ASN A 47 -11.84 7.18 -0.48
N ALA A 48 -11.83 6.72 -1.72
CA ALA A 48 -10.69 6.95 -2.61
C ALA A 48 -11.07 8.00 -3.66
N ASN A 49 -10.13 8.85 -4.00
CA ASN A 49 -10.30 9.91 -4.99
C ASN A 49 -9.30 9.72 -6.11
N PHE A 50 -9.63 10.22 -7.29
CA PHE A 50 -8.74 10.16 -8.44
C PHE A 50 -7.34 10.64 -8.05
N GLY A 51 -6.35 9.84 -8.39
CA GLY A 51 -4.95 10.18 -8.14
C GLY A 51 -4.41 9.80 -6.78
N ASP A 52 -5.25 9.28 -5.88
CA ASP A 52 -4.73 8.78 -4.61
C ASP A 52 -3.75 7.65 -4.88
N GLU A 53 -2.62 7.66 -4.17
CA GLU A 53 -1.55 6.70 -4.40
C GLU A 53 -1.19 6.00 -3.09
N ILE A 54 -0.90 4.70 -3.19
CA ILE A 54 -0.45 3.91 -2.04
C ILE A 54 0.70 3.03 -2.52
N ARG A 55 1.72 2.88 -1.68
CA ARG A 55 2.84 2.00 -1.95
C ARG A 55 2.96 0.96 -0.86
N VAL A 56 3.33 -0.27 -1.28
CA VAL A 56 3.50 -1.40 -0.36
C VAL A 56 4.72 -2.19 -0.81
N ILE A 57 5.62 -2.48 0.13
CA ILE A 57 6.78 -3.33 -0.16
C ILE A 57 6.94 -4.40 0.91
N ASP A 58 7.52 -5.53 0.52
CA ASP A 58 7.89 -6.60 1.43
C ASP A 58 9.24 -6.25 2.05
N GLY A 59 9.21 -5.86 3.32
CA GLY A 59 10.40 -5.35 4.00
C GLY A 59 11.37 -6.42 4.49
N THR A 60 10.89 -7.62 4.77
CA THR A 60 11.73 -8.68 5.34
C THR A 60 12.00 -9.85 4.41
N GLY A 61 11.37 -9.86 3.24
CA GLY A 61 11.71 -10.84 2.21
C GLY A 61 11.08 -12.20 2.38
N ASN A 62 9.91 -12.28 3.01
CA ASN A 62 9.23 -13.56 3.25
C ASN A 62 7.83 -13.61 2.66
N ALA A 63 7.51 -12.77 1.68
CA ALA A 63 6.16 -12.71 1.14
C ALA A 63 5.75 -14.00 0.44
N SER A 64 6.69 -14.80 -0.04
CA SER A 64 6.36 -16.08 -0.66
C SER A 64 5.80 -17.07 0.35
N THR A 65 6.16 -16.95 1.61
CA THR A 65 5.65 -17.80 2.69
C THR A 65 4.51 -17.12 3.42
N ASN A 66 4.67 -15.86 3.77
CA ASN A 66 3.69 -15.05 4.49
C ASN A 66 3.22 -13.94 3.56
N ASN A 67 2.20 -14.23 2.78
CA ASN A 67 1.75 -13.33 1.73
C ASN A 67 1.21 -12.02 2.30
N ILE A 68 1.33 -10.95 1.51
CA ILE A 68 0.68 -9.69 1.79
C ILE A 68 -0.57 -9.62 0.93
N THR A 69 -1.73 -9.55 1.57
CA THR A 69 -3.00 -9.42 0.85
C THR A 69 -3.44 -7.96 0.91
N ILE A 70 -3.76 -7.40 -0.25
CA ILE A 70 -4.31 -6.06 -0.35
C ILE A 70 -5.82 -6.23 -0.51
N ASN A 71 -6.54 -5.95 0.56
CA ASN A 71 -8.00 -6.05 0.57
C ASN A 71 -8.56 -4.80 -0.11
N ARG A 72 -9.30 -4.99 -1.16
CA ARG A 72 -9.78 -3.89 -2.02
C ARG A 72 -10.90 -3.07 -1.38
N ASN A 73 -11.49 -3.54 -0.30
CA ASN A 73 -12.49 -2.80 0.47
C ASN A 73 -13.62 -2.23 -0.39
N GLY A 74 -14.15 -3.07 -1.28
CA GLY A 74 -15.29 -2.70 -2.12
C GLY A 74 -14.95 -2.02 -3.42
N HIS A 75 -13.70 -1.58 -3.60
CA HIS A 75 -13.27 -1.01 -4.88
C HIS A 75 -12.72 -2.10 -5.78
N ARG A 76 -12.59 -1.77 -7.06
CA ARG A 76 -11.94 -2.69 -7.99
C ARG A 76 -10.43 -2.50 -7.96
N ILE A 77 -9.71 -3.52 -8.35
CA ILE A 77 -8.27 -3.45 -8.62
C ILE A 77 -8.06 -3.94 -10.04
N GLN A 78 -7.47 -3.11 -10.88
CA GLN A 78 -7.24 -3.41 -12.29
C GLN A 78 -8.55 -3.79 -12.99
N GLY A 79 -9.65 -3.16 -12.61
CA GLY A 79 -10.97 -3.42 -13.16
C GLY A 79 -11.64 -4.69 -12.65
N GLY A 80 -10.98 -5.45 -11.80
CA GLY A 80 -11.49 -6.72 -11.29
C GLY A 80 -11.99 -6.63 -9.87
N THR A 81 -12.58 -7.72 -9.41
CA THR A 81 -13.18 -7.80 -8.07
C THR A 81 -12.44 -8.80 -7.18
N THR A 82 -11.15 -8.98 -7.41
CA THR A 82 -10.30 -9.89 -6.65
C THR A 82 -9.28 -9.07 -5.87
N ASP A 83 -9.01 -9.45 -4.64
CA ASP A 83 -7.96 -8.83 -3.84
C ASP A 83 -6.60 -9.13 -4.48
N LEU A 84 -5.65 -8.23 -4.26
CA LEU A 84 -4.30 -8.40 -4.76
C LEU A 84 -3.45 -9.11 -3.72
N VAL A 85 -2.70 -10.13 -4.14
CA VAL A 85 -1.80 -10.86 -3.24
C VAL A 85 -0.36 -10.65 -3.71
N ILE A 86 0.49 -10.22 -2.78
CA ILE A 86 1.93 -10.12 -2.99
C ILE A 86 2.54 -11.40 -2.42
N ASP A 87 3.09 -12.25 -3.29
CA ASP A 87 3.63 -13.54 -2.89
C ASP A 87 5.06 -13.76 -3.39
N VAL A 88 5.72 -12.68 -3.76
CA VAL A 88 7.12 -12.72 -4.22
C VAL A 88 7.97 -11.99 -3.20
N ASP A 89 9.04 -12.64 -2.74
CA ASP A 89 9.93 -12.04 -1.75
C ASP A 89 10.52 -10.74 -2.27
N ARG A 90 10.52 -9.72 -1.40
CA ARG A 90 11.05 -8.39 -1.70
C ARG A 90 10.29 -7.64 -2.78
N ALA A 91 9.08 -8.08 -3.12
CA ALA A 91 8.28 -7.37 -4.12
C ALA A 91 7.81 -6.03 -3.60
N GLY A 92 7.64 -5.09 -4.51
CA GLY A 92 7.08 -3.79 -4.20
C GLY A 92 6.09 -3.39 -5.27
N ILE A 93 5.00 -2.74 -4.85
CA ILE A 93 3.96 -2.29 -5.77
C ILE A 93 3.53 -0.87 -5.42
N GLY A 94 2.97 -0.21 -6.43
CA GLY A 94 2.24 1.03 -6.24
C GLY A 94 0.84 0.89 -6.81
N LEU A 95 -0.12 1.56 -6.19
CA LEU A 95 -1.50 1.59 -6.65
C LEU A 95 -1.94 3.04 -6.75
N VAL A 96 -2.64 3.38 -7.83
CA VAL A 96 -3.23 4.70 -8.02
C VAL A 96 -4.71 4.53 -8.28
N TYR A 97 -5.56 5.26 -7.57
CA TYR A 97 -6.99 5.18 -7.79
C TYR A 97 -7.39 5.97 -9.01
N TYR A 98 -8.15 5.35 -9.89
CA TYR A 98 -8.61 5.99 -11.12
C TYR A 98 -10.07 6.41 -11.01
N ASN A 99 -10.98 5.44 -11.00
CA ASN A 99 -12.42 5.72 -10.91
C ASN A 99 -13.14 4.45 -10.43
N ALA A 100 -14.46 4.55 -10.28
CA ALA A 100 -15.23 3.43 -9.75
C ALA A 100 -15.22 2.22 -10.68
N ALA A 101 -15.17 2.45 -11.98
CA ALA A 101 -15.23 1.35 -12.95
C ALA A 101 -13.93 0.54 -13.00
N ASN A 102 -12.80 1.18 -12.80
CA ASN A 102 -11.48 0.55 -12.90
C ASN A 102 -10.82 0.35 -11.54
N GLY A 103 -11.14 1.18 -10.56
CA GLY A 103 -10.61 1.09 -9.23
C GLY A 103 -9.16 1.49 -9.11
N TRP A 104 -8.41 0.73 -8.34
CA TRP A 104 -7.00 0.93 -8.12
C TRP A 104 -6.20 0.31 -9.25
N ILE A 105 -5.27 1.08 -9.80
CA ILE A 105 -4.46 0.66 -10.95
C ILE A 105 -3.05 0.41 -10.47
N LEU A 106 -2.50 -0.74 -10.84
CA LEU A 106 -1.14 -1.11 -10.48
C LEU A 106 -0.17 -0.32 -11.34
N ILE A 107 0.74 0.42 -10.72
CA ILE A 107 1.70 1.24 -11.44
C ILE A 107 3.10 0.65 -11.45
N GLU A 108 3.34 -0.36 -10.62
CA GLU A 108 4.61 -1.07 -10.57
C GLU A 108 4.38 -2.50 -10.17
N ASN A 109 5.30 -3.34 -10.61
CA ASN A 109 5.20 -4.77 -10.35
C ASN A 109 6.56 -5.37 -10.04
#